data_346f6cf20cd31075588118eb23eb3b4f
#
_entry.id   346f6cf20cd31075588118eb23eb3b4f
#
_cell.length_a   1.000
_cell.length_b   1.000
_cell.length_c   1.000
_cell.angle_alpha   90.00
_cell.angle_beta   90.00
_cell.angle_gamma   90.00
#
_symmetry.space_group_name_H-M   'P 1'
#
loop_
_entity.id
_entity.type
_entity.pdbx_description
1 polymer ?
#
loop_
_entity_poly.entity_id
_entity_poly.type
_entity_poly.pdbx_seq_one_letter_code
_entity_poly.pdbx_strand_id
1 'polypeptide(L)'
;MTQDEFLAAALRNPVNPAITGELDRLGLPDAWLVAGCLVQSVWNVLTTRPLDHGISDYDVFYFDSDTSWEAEDAVIRDLTARLGHLGAAIEVRNQARVHLWYPGKHGVPYPALSRSTDGIDRFLSANVQVGIRRSASGYDVYAPSGFDDVADMIVRPNRTANFSAANYAKKA
;
A
#
# COMPACT_ATOMS: atom_id res chain seq x y z
N MET A 1 1.60 -15.68 -12.10
CA MET A 1 2.11 -14.36 -12.54
C MET A 1 3.49 -14.16 -11.94
N THR A 2 4.46 -13.75 -12.73
CA THR A 2 5.79 -13.38 -12.24
C THR A 2 5.81 -11.96 -11.65
N GLN A 3 6.87 -11.62 -10.92
CA GLN A 3 7.06 -10.27 -10.39
C GLN A 3 7.14 -9.22 -11.50
N ASP A 4 7.82 -9.54 -12.60
CA ASP A 4 7.98 -8.61 -13.73
C ASP A 4 6.65 -8.36 -14.44
N GLU A 5 5.83 -9.40 -14.60
CA GLU A 5 4.47 -9.28 -15.17
C GLU A 5 3.56 -8.43 -14.27
N PHE A 6 3.62 -8.67 -12.96
CA PHE A 6 2.88 -7.86 -11.97
C PHE A 6 3.29 -6.39 -12.06
N LEU A 7 4.59 -6.13 -11.99
CA LEU A 7 5.13 -4.76 -12.01
C LEU A 7 4.78 -4.04 -13.32
N ALA A 8 4.96 -4.72 -14.46
CA ALA A 8 4.62 -4.16 -15.77
C ALA A 8 3.13 -3.79 -15.87
N ALA A 9 2.24 -4.62 -15.33
CA ALA A 9 0.80 -4.35 -15.32
C ALA A 9 0.45 -3.21 -14.34
N ALA A 10 0.97 -3.23 -13.11
CA ALA A 10 0.71 -2.21 -12.10
C ALA A 10 1.16 -0.82 -12.54
N LEU A 11 2.32 -0.72 -13.22
CA LEU A 11 2.87 0.56 -13.71
C LEU A 11 2.14 1.12 -14.93
N ARG A 12 1.21 0.40 -15.55
CA ARG A 12 0.35 0.95 -16.61
C ARG A 12 -0.61 2.02 -16.07
N ASN A 13 -1.01 1.93 -14.81
CA ASN A 13 -1.74 3.00 -14.15
C ASN A 13 -0.75 4.16 -13.87
N PRO A 14 -0.89 5.33 -14.51
CA PRO A 14 0.11 6.40 -14.45
C PRO A 14 0.24 7.02 -13.05
N VAL A 15 -0.74 6.83 -12.17
CA VAL A 15 -0.70 7.32 -10.80
C VAL A 15 0.37 6.58 -9.99
N ASN A 16 0.53 5.28 -10.20
CA ASN A 16 1.51 4.46 -9.46
C ASN A 16 2.97 4.93 -9.66
N PRO A 17 3.49 5.09 -10.90
CA PRO A 17 4.85 5.62 -11.09
C PRO A 17 4.98 7.09 -10.69
N ALA A 18 3.93 7.90 -10.75
CA ALA A 18 3.96 9.28 -10.28
C ALA A 18 4.15 9.34 -8.75
N ILE A 19 3.39 8.54 -7.99
CA ILE A 19 3.55 8.45 -6.53
C ILE A 19 4.94 7.94 -6.16
N THR A 20 5.35 6.79 -6.69
CA THR A 20 6.66 6.20 -6.34
C THR A 20 7.83 7.09 -6.73
N GLY A 21 7.71 7.85 -7.83
CA GLY A 21 8.70 8.86 -8.24
C GLY A 21 8.80 10.02 -7.27
N GLU A 22 7.69 10.47 -6.69
CA GLU A 22 7.69 11.54 -5.69
C GLU A 22 8.22 11.06 -4.34
N LEU A 23 7.89 9.83 -3.92
CA LEU A 23 8.44 9.23 -2.70
C LEU A 23 9.98 9.13 -2.77
N ASP A 24 10.51 8.71 -3.91
CA ASP A 24 11.97 8.64 -4.14
C ASP A 24 12.61 10.03 -4.10
N ARG A 25 12.00 11.03 -4.75
CA ARG A 25 12.49 12.41 -4.76
C ARG A 25 12.53 13.05 -3.38
N LEU A 26 11.54 12.75 -2.55
CA LEU A 26 11.47 13.25 -1.17
C LEU A 26 12.44 12.54 -0.23
N GLY A 27 12.93 11.36 -0.60
CA GLY A 27 13.75 10.54 0.28
C GLY A 27 13.00 10.13 1.55
N LEU A 28 11.68 9.95 1.47
CA LEU A 28 10.86 9.56 2.62
C LEU A 28 11.30 8.17 3.12
N PRO A 29 11.65 8.02 4.42
CA PRO A 29 12.31 6.81 4.89
C PRO A 29 11.40 5.58 4.77
N ASP A 30 11.96 4.50 4.21
CA ASP A 30 11.30 3.21 3.98
C ASP A 30 9.90 3.33 3.36
N ALA A 31 9.77 4.22 2.35
CA ALA A 31 8.50 4.54 1.72
C ALA A 31 8.13 3.53 0.64
N TRP A 32 6.86 3.12 0.63
CA TRP A 32 6.27 2.17 -0.31
C TRP A 32 4.88 2.60 -0.75
N LEU A 33 4.57 2.44 -2.03
CA LEU A 33 3.19 2.39 -2.50
C LEU A 33 2.69 0.95 -2.32
N VAL A 34 1.53 0.75 -1.70
CA VAL A 34 1.10 -0.58 -1.22
C VAL A 34 -0.34 -0.92 -1.57
N ALA A 35 -0.67 -2.19 -1.42
CA ALA A 35 -2.02 -2.74 -1.33
C ALA A 35 -2.91 -2.63 -2.57
N GLY A 36 -4.17 -2.25 -2.32
CA GLY A 36 -5.30 -2.38 -3.24
C GLY A 36 -5.12 -1.67 -4.57
N CYS A 37 -4.52 -0.48 -4.59
CA CYS A 37 -4.31 0.28 -5.82
C CYS A 37 -3.43 -0.47 -6.82
N LEU A 38 -2.41 -1.20 -6.35
CA LEU A 38 -1.53 -2.00 -7.19
C LEU A 38 -2.27 -3.21 -7.77
N VAL A 39 -2.95 -3.96 -6.91
CA VAL A 39 -3.71 -5.16 -7.29
C VAL A 39 -4.84 -4.81 -8.24
N GLN A 40 -5.62 -3.75 -7.93
CA GLN A 40 -6.70 -3.30 -8.78
C GLN A 40 -6.20 -2.82 -10.15
N SER A 41 -5.04 -2.13 -10.20
CA SER A 41 -4.40 -1.77 -11.47
C SER A 41 -4.08 -2.99 -12.33
N VAL A 42 -3.54 -4.06 -11.72
CA VAL A 42 -3.29 -5.34 -12.41
C VAL A 42 -4.59 -5.96 -12.91
N TRP A 43 -5.61 -6.05 -12.07
CA TRP A 43 -6.92 -6.59 -12.44
C TRP A 43 -7.59 -5.79 -13.55
N ASN A 44 -7.46 -4.48 -13.55
CA ASN A 44 -7.96 -3.62 -14.63
C ASN A 44 -7.28 -3.92 -15.96
N VAL A 45 -5.96 -4.17 -15.95
CA VAL A 45 -5.21 -4.60 -17.14
C VAL A 45 -5.70 -5.97 -17.62
N LEU A 46 -5.79 -6.95 -16.74
CA LEU A 46 -6.21 -8.32 -17.08
C LEU A 46 -7.65 -8.37 -17.62
N THR A 47 -8.52 -7.49 -17.14
CA THR A 47 -9.94 -7.43 -17.54
C THR A 47 -10.25 -6.33 -18.56
N THR A 48 -9.24 -5.65 -19.07
CA THR A 48 -9.38 -4.58 -20.08
C THR A 48 -10.32 -3.44 -19.63
N ARG A 49 -10.25 -3.08 -18.35
CA ARG A 49 -10.98 -1.94 -17.75
C ARG A 49 -10.13 -0.66 -17.78
N PRO A 50 -10.74 0.53 -17.59
CA PRO A 50 -9.97 1.74 -17.31
C PRO A 50 -8.99 1.52 -16.16
N LEU A 51 -7.76 2.06 -16.27
CA LEU A 51 -6.65 1.71 -15.36
C LEU A 51 -6.87 2.11 -13.90
N ASP A 52 -7.73 3.10 -13.68
CA ASP A 52 -8.14 3.62 -12.37
C ASP A 52 -9.48 3.07 -11.86
N HIS A 53 -10.14 2.21 -12.66
CA HIS A 53 -11.45 1.68 -12.31
C HIS A 53 -11.44 0.96 -10.95
N GLY A 54 -12.34 1.36 -10.06
CA GLY A 54 -12.52 0.74 -8.75
C GLY A 54 -11.40 1.03 -7.73
N ILE A 55 -10.47 1.93 -8.04
CA ILE A 55 -9.46 2.40 -7.07
C ILE A 55 -10.03 3.59 -6.31
N SER A 56 -10.31 3.41 -5.02
CA SER A 56 -10.80 4.48 -4.13
C SER A 56 -9.67 5.35 -3.58
N ASP A 57 -8.53 4.73 -3.28
CA ASP A 57 -7.37 5.38 -2.65
C ASP A 57 -6.05 4.70 -3.05
N TYR A 58 -4.96 5.40 -2.79
CA TYR A 58 -3.59 4.95 -3.01
C TYR A 58 -2.86 5.00 -1.68
N ASP A 59 -2.60 3.84 -1.10
CA ASP A 59 -1.96 3.71 0.20
C ASP A 59 -0.44 3.89 0.10
N VAL A 60 0.10 4.81 0.87
CA VAL A 60 1.54 5.04 1.04
C VAL A 60 1.93 4.74 2.47
N PHE A 61 2.82 3.78 2.65
CA PHE A 61 3.47 3.47 3.91
C PHE A 61 4.87 4.06 3.94
N TYR A 62 5.29 4.59 5.08
CA TYR A 62 6.66 4.94 5.38
C TYR A 62 6.97 4.61 6.84
N PHE A 63 8.24 4.61 7.22
CA PHE A 63 8.64 4.31 8.59
C PHE A 63 9.60 5.37 9.10
N ASP A 64 9.12 6.21 10.01
CA ASP A 64 9.92 7.23 10.69
C ASP A 64 9.77 7.08 12.21
N SER A 65 10.90 7.13 12.92
CA SER A 65 10.95 7.04 14.38
C SER A 65 10.29 8.20 15.11
N ASP A 66 10.10 9.35 14.44
CA ASP A 66 9.24 10.41 14.96
C ASP A 66 7.77 10.01 14.83
N THR A 67 7.21 9.53 15.92
CA THR A 67 5.82 9.07 16.01
C THR A 67 4.85 10.19 16.42
N SER A 68 5.27 11.46 16.40
CA SER A 68 4.37 12.58 16.67
C SER A 68 3.30 12.71 15.60
N TRP A 69 2.12 13.22 15.99
CA TRP A 69 1.05 13.49 15.04
C TRP A 69 1.45 14.59 14.06
N GLU A 70 2.17 15.59 14.54
CA GLU A 70 2.63 16.74 13.78
C GLU A 70 3.59 16.34 12.65
N ALA A 71 4.51 15.39 12.91
CA ALA A 71 5.42 14.86 11.89
C ALA A 71 4.67 14.12 10.79
N GLU A 72 3.74 13.23 11.14
CA GLU A 72 2.93 12.53 10.14
C GLU A 72 2.03 13.49 9.34
N ASP A 73 1.38 14.45 10.01
CA ASP A 73 0.53 15.46 9.36
C ASP A 73 1.33 16.33 8.36
N ALA A 74 2.57 16.68 8.70
CA ALA A 74 3.44 17.42 7.79
C ALA A 74 3.75 16.62 6.52
N VAL A 75 4.04 15.32 6.63
CA VAL A 75 4.25 14.42 5.48
C VAL A 75 2.98 14.28 4.64
N ILE A 76 1.83 14.09 5.29
CA ILE A 76 0.52 14.00 4.61
C ILE A 76 0.26 15.27 3.79
N ARG A 77 0.45 16.44 4.38
CA ARG A 77 0.22 17.74 3.70
C ARG A 77 1.18 17.95 2.54
N ASP A 78 2.46 17.64 2.71
CA ASP A 78 3.47 17.81 1.66
C ASP A 78 3.15 16.89 0.46
N LEU A 79 2.89 15.61 0.69
CA LEU A 79 2.52 14.67 -0.38
C LEU A 79 1.19 15.05 -1.05
N THR A 80 0.18 15.47 -0.28
CA THR A 80 -1.09 15.93 -0.83
C THR A 80 -0.90 17.14 -1.75
N ALA A 81 -0.07 18.11 -1.35
CA ALA A 81 0.21 19.27 -2.17
C ALA A 81 0.94 18.91 -3.48
N ARG A 82 1.92 18.02 -3.41
CA ARG A 82 2.73 17.61 -4.58
C ARG A 82 1.96 16.75 -5.57
N LEU A 83 1.11 15.87 -5.08
CA LEU A 83 0.37 14.87 -5.87
C LEU A 83 -1.08 15.27 -6.15
N GLY A 84 -1.55 16.41 -5.62
CA GLY A 84 -2.93 16.87 -5.79
C GLY A 84 -3.36 17.03 -7.25
N HIS A 85 -2.42 17.32 -8.16
CA HIS A 85 -2.67 17.42 -9.61
C HIS A 85 -3.11 16.08 -10.25
N LEU A 86 -2.88 14.95 -9.58
CA LEU A 86 -3.30 13.62 -10.07
C LEU A 86 -4.81 13.38 -9.91
N GLY A 87 -5.50 14.16 -9.08
CA GLY A 87 -6.92 13.94 -8.76
C GLY A 87 -7.21 12.63 -8.02
N ALA A 88 -6.16 11.98 -7.47
CA ALA A 88 -6.25 10.71 -6.78
C ALA A 88 -6.24 10.92 -5.26
N ALA A 89 -7.04 10.14 -4.52
CA ALA A 89 -6.99 10.13 -3.06
C ALA A 89 -5.77 9.35 -2.59
N ILE A 90 -4.86 10.00 -1.87
CA ILE A 90 -3.63 9.37 -1.38
C ILE A 90 -3.69 9.31 0.14
N GLU A 91 -3.63 8.10 0.68
CA GLU A 91 -3.56 7.85 2.11
C GLU A 91 -2.13 7.55 2.56
N VAL A 92 -1.57 8.42 3.40
CA VAL A 92 -0.19 8.30 3.89
C VAL A 92 -0.20 7.92 5.35
N ARG A 93 0.60 6.92 5.73
CA ARG A 93 0.67 6.45 7.12
C ARG A 93 2.10 6.11 7.53
N ASN A 94 2.54 6.69 8.64
CA ASN A 94 3.77 6.29 9.32
C ASN A 94 3.55 4.96 10.05
N GLN A 95 4.20 3.91 9.59
CA GLN A 95 4.04 2.57 10.15
C GLN A 95 4.60 2.44 11.57
N ALA A 96 5.52 3.30 11.98
CA ALA A 96 6.03 3.35 13.35
C ALA A 96 4.95 3.75 14.38
N ARG A 97 3.85 4.39 13.96
CA ARG A 97 2.80 4.87 14.87
C ARG A 97 1.45 4.17 14.75
N VAL A 98 1.27 3.23 13.84
CA VAL A 98 -0.02 2.54 13.63
C VAL A 98 -0.53 1.87 14.90
N HIS A 99 0.35 1.26 15.70
CA HIS A 99 0.00 0.62 16.97
C HIS A 99 -0.61 1.57 18.02
N LEU A 100 -0.41 2.89 17.88
CA LEU A 100 -0.94 3.89 18.82
C LEU A 100 -2.44 4.16 18.62
N TRP A 101 -2.95 3.99 17.40
CA TRP A 101 -4.34 4.33 17.08
C TRP A 101 -5.17 3.15 16.56
N TYR A 102 -4.54 2.15 15.95
CA TYR A 102 -5.25 1.02 15.31
C TYR A 102 -6.14 0.23 16.29
N PRO A 103 -5.69 -0.11 17.51
CA PRO A 103 -6.53 -0.82 18.47
C PRO A 103 -7.80 -0.04 18.84
N GLY A 104 -7.70 1.27 19.03
CA GLY A 104 -8.84 2.14 19.32
C GLY A 104 -9.85 2.22 18.17
N LYS A 105 -9.36 2.22 16.93
CA LYS A 105 -10.20 2.32 15.73
C LYS A 105 -10.85 0.99 15.34
N HIS A 106 -10.15 -0.12 15.50
CA HIS A 106 -10.55 -1.42 14.95
C HIS A 106 -10.90 -2.48 16.01
N GLY A 107 -10.67 -2.20 17.29
CA GLY A 107 -11.03 -3.09 18.40
C GLY A 107 -10.19 -4.36 18.48
N VAL A 108 -9.02 -4.39 17.86
CA VAL A 108 -8.10 -5.55 17.87
C VAL A 108 -6.68 -5.11 18.18
N PRO A 109 -5.84 -5.97 18.79
CA PRO A 109 -4.44 -5.66 19.05
C PRO A 109 -3.68 -5.36 17.75
N TYR A 110 -2.69 -4.47 17.84
CA TYR A 110 -1.76 -4.18 16.75
C TYR A 110 -0.37 -3.95 17.36
N PRO A 111 0.59 -4.84 17.16
CA PRO A 111 1.93 -4.70 17.71
C PRO A 111 2.69 -3.55 17.03
N ALA A 112 3.63 -2.95 17.77
CA ALA A 112 4.57 -2.01 17.17
C ALA A 112 5.37 -2.69 16.06
N LEU A 113 5.57 -1.97 14.96
CA LEU A 113 6.30 -2.44 13.80
C LEU A 113 7.74 -1.92 13.81
N SER A 114 8.61 -2.53 13.01
CA SER A 114 10.02 -2.16 12.88
C SER A 114 10.36 -1.54 11.52
N ARG A 115 9.48 -1.70 10.52
CA ARG A 115 9.64 -1.22 9.14
C ARG A 115 8.30 -1.22 8.42
N SER A 116 8.22 -0.58 7.26
CA SER A 116 6.99 -0.47 6.48
C SER A 116 6.46 -1.80 5.99
N THR A 117 7.33 -2.74 5.61
CA THR A 117 6.92 -4.06 5.12
C THR A 117 6.23 -4.90 6.18
N ASP A 118 6.52 -4.70 7.48
CA ASP A 118 5.77 -5.34 8.56
C ASP A 118 4.28 -4.93 8.53
N GLY A 119 3.98 -3.70 8.07
CA GLY A 119 2.61 -3.23 7.87
C GLY A 119 1.92 -3.92 6.70
N ILE A 120 2.65 -4.22 5.62
CA ILE A 120 2.15 -4.99 4.48
C ILE A 120 1.76 -6.41 4.93
N ASP A 121 2.56 -7.03 5.79
CA ASP A 121 2.26 -8.35 6.36
C ASP A 121 0.96 -8.36 7.19
N ARG A 122 0.48 -7.19 7.63
CA ARG A 122 -0.72 -7.02 8.45
C ARG A 122 -2.00 -6.78 7.66
N PHE A 123 -1.95 -6.67 6.34
CA PHE A 123 -3.18 -6.60 5.54
C PHE A 123 -4.05 -7.83 5.75
N LEU A 124 -5.37 -7.62 5.80
CA LEU A 124 -6.32 -8.69 6.16
C LEU A 124 -6.57 -9.69 5.02
N SER A 125 -6.15 -9.37 3.79
CA SER A 125 -6.24 -10.24 2.62
C SER A 125 -4.86 -10.50 2.05
N ALA A 126 -4.58 -11.73 1.64
CA ALA A 126 -3.27 -12.15 1.15
C ALA A 126 -2.91 -11.51 -0.21
N ASN A 127 -3.89 -11.36 -1.10
CA ASN A 127 -3.70 -10.77 -2.42
C ASN A 127 -3.23 -9.32 -2.40
N VAL A 128 -3.51 -8.56 -1.33
CA VAL A 128 -3.08 -7.16 -1.20
C VAL A 128 -1.80 -6.98 -0.37
N GLN A 129 -1.16 -8.09 0.05
CA GLN A 129 0.15 -8.04 0.71
C GLN A 129 1.25 -7.76 -0.33
N VAL A 130 1.21 -6.57 -0.90
CA VAL A 130 2.15 -6.15 -1.93
C VAL A 130 2.52 -4.68 -1.77
N GLY A 131 3.76 -4.36 -2.06
CA GLY A 131 4.27 -3.00 -2.11
C GLY A 131 5.33 -2.86 -3.20
N ILE A 132 5.44 -1.67 -3.76
CA ILE A 132 6.50 -1.29 -4.70
C ILE A 132 7.15 0.02 -4.26
N ARG A 133 8.44 0.17 -4.53
CA ARG A 133 9.16 1.43 -4.41
C ARG A 133 10.21 1.57 -5.49
N ARG A 134 10.61 2.79 -5.82
CA ARG A 134 11.75 3.02 -6.69
C ARG A 134 13.05 2.60 -6.03
N SER A 135 13.97 2.08 -6.83
CA SER A 135 15.33 1.72 -6.43
C SER A 135 16.32 2.06 -7.55
N ALA A 136 17.61 1.97 -7.26
CA ALA A 136 18.66 2.25 -8.25
C ALA A 136 18.59 1.32 -9.48
N SER A 137 18.04 0.10 -9.32
CA SER A 137 17.87 -0.90 -10.39
C SER A 137 16.48 -0.86 -11.06
N GLY A 138 15.63 0.11 -10.70
CA GLY A 138 14.27 0.24 -11.21
C GLY A 138 13.23 0.23 -10.10
N TYR A 139 12.76 -0.93 -9.70
CA TYR A 139 11.78 -1.10 -8.62
C TYR A 139 12.12 -2.27 -7.71
N ASP A 140 12.02 -2.04 -6.40
CA ASP A 140 11.90 -3.12 -5.42
C ASP A 140 10.43 -3.50 -5.29
N VAL A 141 10.17 -4.79 -5.15
CA VAL A 141 8.82 -5.34 -4.93
C VAL A 141 8.85 -6.20 -3.66
N TYR A 142 7.88 -5.98 -2.78
CA TYR A 142 7.65 -6.80 -1.60
C TYR A 142 6.29 -7.49 -1.74
N ALA A 143 6.28 -8.81 -1.81
CA ALA A 143 5.06 -9.62 -1.97
C ALA A 143 5.22 -10.97 -1.26
N PRO A 144 5.07 -11.02 0.08
CA PRO A 144 5.31 -12.24 0.86
C PRO A 144 4.36 -13.39 0.51
N SER A 145 3.17 -13.09 0.01
CA SER A 145 2.19 -14.09 -0.44
C SER A 145 2.31 -14.46 -1.93
N GLY A 146 3.29 -13.88 -2.64
CA GLY A 146 3.43 -14.05 -4.08
C GLY A 146 2.30 -13.40 -4.89
N PHE A 147 2.10 -13.83 -6.13
CA PHE A 147 1.18 -13.20 -7.08
C PHE A 147 0.10 -14.13 -7.62
N ASP A 148 0.00 -15.37 -7.13
CA ASP A 148 -0.98 -16.35 -7.66
C ASP A 148 -2.40 -15.90 -7.39
N ASP A 149 -2.70 -15.44 -6.16
CA ASP A 149 -4.00 -14.88 -5.82
C ASP A 149 -4.36 -13.65 -6.66
N VAL A 150 -3.37 -12.83 -7.01
CA VAL A 150 -3.59 -11.67 -7.89
C VAL A 150 -3.90 -12.13 -9.31
N ALA A 151 -3.16 -13.11 -9.83
CA ALA A 151 -3.37 -13.66 -11.17
C ALA A 151 -4.76 -14.30 -11.33
N ASP A 152 -5.18 -15.03 -10.31
CA ASP A 152 -6.43 -15.78 -10.30
C ASP A 152 -7.64 -14.98 -9.79
N MET A 153 -7.42 -13.69 -9.43
CA MET A 153 -8.44 -12.79 -8.83
C MET A 153 -9.08 -13.37 -7.56
N ILE A 154 -8.28 -14.01 -6.72
CA ILE A 154 -8.72 -14.62 -5.48
C ILE A 154 -8.48 -13.63 -4.32
N VAL A 155 -9.52 -13.42 -3.51
CA VAL A 155 -9.43 -12.70 -2.24
C VAL A 155 -9.48 -13.72 -1.10
N ARG A 156 -8.36 -13.89 -0.41
CA ARG A 156 -8.22 -14.89 0.66
C ARG A 156 -7.81 -14.21 1.97
N PRO A 157 -8.37 -14.63 3.13
CA PRO A 157 -8.05 -14.01 4.40
C PRO A 157 -6.59 -14.28 4.81
N ASN A 158 -5.91 -13.23 5.27
CA ASN A 158 -4.62 -13.33 5.94
C ASN A 158 -4.86 -13.29 7.47
N ARG A 159 -4.65 -14.43 8.15
CA ARG A 159 -4.90 -14.60 9.60
C ARG A 159 -3.71 -14.11 10.43
N THR A 160 -3.41 -12.84 10.34
CA THR A 160 -2.37 -12.16 11.12
C THR A 160 -2.88 -11.77 12.53
N ALA A 161 -2.00 -11.25 13.40
CA ALA A 161 -2.32 -10.92 14.80
C ALA A 161 -3.46 -9.89 14.96
N ASN A 162 -3.65 -9.01 14.00
CA ASN A 162 -4.74 -8.04 13.96
C ASN A 162 -5.95 -8.51 13.13
N PHE A 163 -6.03 -9.80 12.78
CA PHE A 163 -7.15 -10.35 12.01
C PHE A 163 -8.44 -10.33 12.83
N SER A 164 -9.50 -9.87 12.18
CA SER A 164 -10.88 -9.98 12.66
C SER A 164 -11.75 -10.33 11.46
N ALA A 165 -12.58 -11.37 11.60
CA ALA A 165 -13.51 -11.78 10.54
C ALA A 165 -14.46 -10.63 10.12
N ALA A 166 -14.92 -9.83 11.09
CA ALA A 166 -15.78 -8.67 10.84
C ALA A 166 -15.06 -7.57 10.06
N ASN A 167 -13.79 -7.28 10.40
CA ASN A 167 -12.98 -6.29 9.68
C ASN A 167 -12.58 -6.78 8.29
N TYR A 168 -12.28 -8.07 8.14
CA TYR A 168 -12.04 -8.70 6.85
C TYR A 168 -13.25 -8.59 5.93
N ALA A 169 -14.45 -8.98 6.41
CA ALA A 169 -15.67 -8.95 5.62
C ALA A 169 -16.09 -7.53 5.15
N LYS A 170 -15.61 -6.47 5.80
CA LYS A 170 -15.83 -5.08 5.36
C LYS A 170 -14.89 -4.66 4.23
N LYS A 171 -13.77 -5.36 4.02
CA LYS A 171 -12.71 -5.01 3.06
C LYS A 171 -12.62 -5.99 1.89
N ALA A 172 -13.17 -7.19 2.03
CA ALA A 172 -13.30 -8.18 0.97
C ALA A 172 -14.58 -7.90 0.13
#